data_aa7920ac980cd3e2eaaafe21eb2241f6
#
_entry.id   aa7920ac980cd3e2eaaafe21eb2241f6
#
_cell.length_a   1.000
_cell.length_b   1.000
_cell.length_c   1.000
_cell.angle_alpha   90.00
_cell.angle_beta   90.00
_cell.angle_gamma   90.00
#
_symmetry.space_group_name_H-M   'P 1'
#
loop_
_entity.id
_entity.type
_entity.pdbx_description
1 polymer ?
#
loop_
_entity_poly.entity_id
_entity_poly.type
_entity_poly.pdbx_seq_one_letter_code
_entity_poly.pdbx_strand_id
1 'polypeptide(L)'
;MFTVYTFGDSILDCARYNEFGVHPGQLVVRNDDRLFPEFKGQDLLSRGPARLEHRARDGATVEGLPSQARGLRVEGRSVALLTIGGNDLLTGLIADRGSGIDAFTRSLERFLEALPVRPVLIGNVYDPTFGDDSRNFLGVDPALGRGNHRRVNEALAALAARYGKLVDLHEHFLGGDPSWYTLTIEPSLRGASEVRRCFLRHLL
;
A
#
# COMPACT_ATOMS: atom_id res chain seq x y z
N MET A 1 7.03 -18.21 15.13
CA MET A 1 7.54 -17.12 14.27
C MET A 1 6.36 -16.40 13.63
N PHE A 2 6.39 -15.07 13.57
CA PHE A 2 5.35 -14.26 12.94
C PHE A 2 5.76 -13.95 11.49
N THR A 3 4.87 -14.10 10.51
CA THR A 3 5.20 -13.86 9.10
C THR A 3 4.39 -12.68 8.56
N VAL A 4 5.09 -11.66 8.04
CA VAL A 4 4.50 -10.55 7.31
C VAL A 4 4.58 -10.87 5.81
N TYR A 5 3.43 -10.90 5.15
CA TYR A 5 3.33 -10.98 3.70
C TYR A 5 3.03 -9.60 3.13
N THR A 6 3.71 -9.20 2.06
CA THR A 6 3.36 -7.97 1.34
C THR A 6 2.82 -8.32 -0.04
N PHE A 7 1.72 -7.69 -0.43
CA PHE A 7 1.12 -7.79 -1.76
C PHE A 7 0.83 -6.39 -2.29
N GLY A 8 0.77 -6.28 -3.60
CA GLY A 8 0.36 -5.05 -4.26
C GLY A 8 1.45 -4.42 -5.11
N ASP A 9 1.57 -3.11 -5.03
CA ASP A 9 2.27 -2.24 -5.96
C ASP A 9 3.55 -1.60 -5.40
N SER A 10 4.02 -0.54 -6.06
CA SER A 10 5.23 0.22 -5.70
C SER A 10 5.18 0.86 -4.31
N ILE A 11 4.00 1.11 -3.74
CA ILE A 11 3.91 1.65 -2.38
C ILE A 11 4.58 0.72 -1.37
N LEU A 12 4.48 -0.60 -1.56
CA LEU A 12 5.17 -1.61 -0.75
C LEU A 12 6.46 -2.12 -1.41
N ASP A 13 6.67 -1.94 -2.73
CA ASP A 13 7.86 -2.38 -3.47
C ASP A 13 8.65 -1.17 -4.03
N CYS A 14 8.97 -0.21 -3.16
CA CYS A 14 9.66 1.05 -3.53
C CYS A 14 11.18 1.01 -3.33
N ALA A 15 11.79 -0.15 -3.10
CA ALA A 15 13.23 -0.26 -2.82
C ALA A 15 14.11 0.36 -3.92
N ARG A 16 13.71 0.25 -5.18
CA ARG A 16 14.43 0.83 -6.33
C ARG A 16 14.41 2.36 -6.41
N TYR A 17 13.55 3.01 -5.64
CA TYR A 17 13.35 4.47 -5.65
C TYR A 17 14.14 5.20 -4.58
N ASN A 18 15.02 4.50 -3.84
CA ASN A 18 15.95 5.09 -2.92
C ASN A 18 17.31 4.37 -2.93
N GLU A 19 18.37 5.11 -2.59
CA GLU A 19 19.76 4.63 -2.65
C GLU A 19 20.08 3.48 -1.65
N PHE A 20 19.22 3.28 -0.64
CA PHE A 20 19.43 2.28 0.40
C PHE A 20 18.70 0.95 0.12
N GLY A 21 17.93 0.87 -0.98
CA GLY A 21 17.18 -0.32 -1.32
C GLY A 21 16.14 -0.73 -0.27
N VAL A 22 15.56 0.25 0.41
CA VAL A 22 14.64 0.04 1.55
C VAL A 22 13.20 0.14 1.10
N HIS A 23 12.33 -0.70 1.65
CA HIS A 23 10.89 -0.65 1.42
C HIS A 23 10.10 -0.89 2.73
N PRO A 24 8.82 -0.48 2.80
CA PRO A 24 8.04 -0.50 4.05
C PRO A 24 7.97 -1.86 4.73
N GLY A 25 7.80 -2.94 3.96
CA GLY A 25 7.71 -4.31 4.51
C GLY A 25 8.96 -4.73 5.29
N GLN A 26 10.16 -4.36 4.80
CA GLN A 26 11.41 -4.60 5.53
C GLN A 26 11.40 -3.83 6.85
N LEU A 27 11.04 -2.54 6.80
CA LEU A 27 11.07 -1.66 7.96
C LEU A 27 10.03 -2.03 9.03
N VAL A 28 8.90 -2.61 8.63
CA VAL A 28 7.91 -3.18 9.56
C VAL A 28 8.49 -4.35 10.34
N VAL A 29 9.23 -5.22 9.66
CA VAL A 29 9.81 -6.41 10.30
C VAL A 29 11.06 -6.04 11.08
N ARG A 30 11.95 -5.24 10.50
CA ARG A 30 13.21 -4.81 11.11
C ARG A 30 13.51 -3.36 10.76
N ASN A 31 13.62 -2.52 11.77
CA ASN A 31 14.07 -1.14 11.58
C ASN A 31 15.56 -1.09 11.18
N ASP A 32 15.92 -0.11 10.35
CA ASP A 32 17.31 0.31 10.20
C ASP A 32 17.55 1.49 11.17
N ASP A 33 18.19 1.23 12.28
CA ASP A 33 18.42 2.21 13.34
C ASP A 33 19.38 3.34 12.95
N ARG A 34 20.11 3.18 11.84
CA ARG A 34 20.98 4.24 11.29
C ARG A 34 20.18 5.22 10.46
N LEU A 35 19.26 4.70 9.65
CA LEU A 35 18.40 5.52 8.78
C LEU A 35 17.23 6.13 9.57
N PHE A 36 16.71 5.40 10.56
CA PHE A 36 15.49 5.77 11.29
C PHE A 36 15.66 5.53 12.79
N PRO A 37 16.52 6.31 13.47
CA PRO A 37 16.79 6.13 14.90
C PRO A 37 15.55 6.35 15.76
N GLU A 38 14.59 7.16 15.29
CA GLU A 38 13.31 7.42 15.98
C GLU A 38 12.38 6.21 16.05
N PHE A 39 12.64 5.17 15.23
CA PHE A 39 11.90 3.90 15.25
C PHE A 39 12.65 2.76 15.96
N LYS A 40 13.75 3.06 16.62
CA LYS A 40 14.51 2.04 17.36
C LYS A 40 13.61 1.31 18.35
N GLY A 41 13.58 -0.03 18.25
CA GLY A 41 12.72 -0.87 19.10
C GLY A 41 11.23 -0.84 18.70
N GLN A 42 10.88 -0.22 17.59
CA GLN A 42 9.51 -0.12 17.09
C GLN A 42 9.33 -0.95 15.79
N ASP A 43 9.79 -2.19 15.81
CA ASP A 43 9.63 -3.16 14.74
C ASP A 43 9.17 -4.51 15.32
N LEU A 44 8.79 -5.43 14.44
CA LEU A 44 8.27 -6.73 14.87
C LEU A 44 9.36 -7.62 15.47
N LEU A 45 10.62 -7.54 15.00
CA LEU A 45 11.73 -8.31 15.57
C LEU A 45 12.05 -7.90 17.00
N SER A 46 11.81 -6.66 17.37
CA SER A 46 11.93 -6.17 18.75
C SER A 46 10.89 -6.78 19.70
N ARG A 47 9.79 -7.34 19.15
CA ARG A 47 8.70 -7.99 19.89
C ARG A 47 8.78 -9.51 19.88
N GLY A 48 9.61 -10.08 19.02
CA GLY A 48 9.81 -11.53 18.91
C GLY A 48 10.18 -11.97 17.50
N PRO A 49 10.35 -13.29 17.28
CA PRO A 49 10.77 -13.81 15.98
C PRO A 49 9.75 -13.47 14.87
N ALA A 50 10.17 -12.69 13.89
CA ALA A 50 9.38 -12.28 12.73
C ALA A 50 10.18 -12.42 11.43
N ARG A 51 9.48 -12.63 10.31
CA ARG A 51 10.06 -12.66 8.97
C ARG A 51 9.17 -11.97 7.95
N LEU A 52 9.77 -11.56 6.84
CA LEU A 52 9.10 -10.99 5.69
C LEU A 52 9.01 -12.01 4.54
N GLU A 53 7.84 -12.10 3.94
CA GLU A 53 7.59 -12.71 2.63
C GLU A 53 7.14 -11.61 1.68
N HIS A 54 8.11 -11.00 1.00
CA HIS A 54 7.85 -9.88 0.10
C HIS A 54 7.35 -10.37 -1.25
N ARG A 55 6.11 -10.02 -1.61
CA ARG A 55 5.42 -10.43 -2.83
C ARG A 55 4.89 -9.27 -3.67
N ALA A 56 4.83 -8.05 -3.10
CA ALA A 56 4.46 -6.85 -3.84
C ALA A 56 5.37 -6.66 -5.06
N ARG A 57 4.83 -6.04 -6.11
CA ARG A 57 5.55 -5.78 -7.36
C ARG A 57 5.28 -4.36 -7.83
N ASP A 58 6.34 -3.62 -8.03
CA ASP A 58 6.29 -2.30 -8.66
C ASP A 58 5.49 -2.35 -9.97
N GLY A 59 4.63 -1.36 -10.19
CA GLY A 59 3.76 -1.26 -11.37
C GLY A 59 2.53 -2.19 -11.36
N ALA A 60 2.31 -2.99 -10.30
CA ALA A 60 1.20 -3.94 -10.29
C ALA A 60 -0.16 -3.23 -10.23
N THR A 61 -1.13 -3.80 -10.95
CA THR A 61 -2.56 -3.52 -10.87
C THR A 61 -3.28 -4.68 -10.18
N VAL A 62 -4.56 -4.51 -9.89
CA VAL A 62 -5.39 -5.53 -9.25
C VAL A 62 -5.33 -6.89 -9.96
N GLU A 63 -5.21 -6.90 -11.28
CA GLU A 63 -5.12 -8.12 -12.08
C GLU A 63 -3.79 -8.89 -11.86
N GLY A 64 -2.76 -8.22 -11.36
CA GLY A 64 -1.47 -8.84 -11.01
C GLY A 64 -1.47 -9.60 -9.68
N LEU A 65 -2.39 -9.30 -8.77
CA LEU A 65 -2.41 -9.84 -7.41
C LEU A 65 -2.46 -11.37 -7.33
N PRO A 66 -3.27 -12.09 -8.15
CA PRO A 66 -3.28 -13.56 -8.09
C PRO A 66 -1.91 -14.19 -8.37
N SER A 67 -1.10 -13.57 -9.22
CA SER A 67 0.25 -14.05 -9.52
C SER A 67 1.20 -13.93 -8.32
N GLN A 68 1.04 -12.86 -7.53
CA GLN A 68 1.82 -12.64 -6.31
C GLN A 68 1.52 -13.67 -5.22
N ALA A 69 0.28 -14.17 -5.15
CA ALA A 69 -0.13 -15.19 -4.18
C ALA A 69 0.15 -16.63 -4.64
N ARG A 70 0.67 -16.83 -5.87
CA ARG A 70 0.93 -18.17 -6.41
C ARG A 70 1.93 -18.94 -5.55
N GLY A 71 1.60 -20.19 -5.22
CA GLY A 71 2.46 -21.06 -4.44
C GLY A 71 2.62 -20.65 -2.98
N LEU A 72 1.74 -19.76 -2.48
CA LEU A 72 1.77 -19.32 -1.09
C LEU A 72 1.50 -20.50 -0.15
N ARG A 73 2.39 -20.66 0.83
CA ARG A 73 2.20 -21.57 1.95
C ARG A 73 2.22 -20.77 3.24
N VAL A 74 1.11 -20.77 3.95
CA VAL A 74 0.96 -20.01 5.19
C VAL A 74 1.17 -20.95 6.38
N GLU A 75 2.16 -20.63 7.20
CA GLU A 75 2.49 -21.38 8.41
C GLU A 75 2.53 -20.43 9.61
N GLY A 76 1.88 -20.84 10.68
CA GLY A 76 1.89 -20.08 11.94
C GLY A 76 1.10 -18.77 11.86
N ARG A 77 1.44 -17.84 12.76
CA ARG A 77 0.80 -16.53 12.85
C ARG A 77 1.30 -15.62 11.72
N SER A 78 0.39 -14.96 11.06
CA SER A 78 0.73 -14.11 9.91
C SER A 78 -0.18 -12.90 9.76
N VAL A 79 0.23 -11.96 8.93
CA VAL A 79 -0.54 -10.79 8.48
C VAL A 79 -0.18 -10.52 7.01
N ALA A 80 -1.15 -10.03 6.25
CA ALA A 80 -0.89 -9.47 4.93
C ALA A 80 -0.93 -7.93 4.98
N LEU A 81 0.06 -7.28 4.39
CA LEU A 81 0.04 -5.86 4.06
C LEU A 81 -0.25 -5.76 2.57
N LEU A 82 -1.25 -4.99 2.21
CA LEU A 82 -1.71 -4.84 0.82
C LEU A 82 -1.86 -3.36 0.47
N THR A 83 -1.25 -2.96 -0.66
CA THR A 83 -1.52 -1.68 -1.31
C THR A 83 -1.80 -1.93 -2.78
N ILE A 84 -2.87 -1.38 -3.31
CA ILE A 84 -3.28 -1.57 -4.71
C ILE A 84 -4.26 -0.47 -5.11
N GLY A 85 -4.35 -0.21 -6.40
CA GLY A 85 -5.29 0.75 -6.96
C GLY A 85 -4.63 2.02 -7.51
N GLY A 86 -3.41 2.35 -7.09
CA GLY A 86 -2.65 3.48 -7.63
C GLY A 86 -2.42 3.32 -9.14
N ASN A 87 -1.85 2.21 -9.56
CA ASN A 87 -1.63 1.92 -10.98
C ASN A 87 -2.94 1.70 -11.76
N ASP A 88 -3.97 1.16 -11.12
CA ASP A 88 -5.30 1.02 -11.73
C ASP A 88 -5.91 2.41 -12.03
N LEU A 89 -5.75 3.38 -11.11
CA LEU A 89 -6.13 4.77 -11.34
C LEU A 89 -5.33 5.37 -12.51
N LEU A 90 -4.00 5.25 -12.49
CA LEU A 90 -3.12 5.79 -13.52
C LEU A 90 -3.39 5.21 -14.91
N THR A 91 -3.77 3.94 -14.99
CA THR A 91 -4.01 3.25 -16.26
C THR A 91 -5.45 3.35 -16.77
N GLY A 92 -6.32 4.12 -16.11
CA GLY A 92 -7.64 4.43 -16.66
C GLY A 92 -8.74 4.70 -15.63
N LEU A 93 -8.71 4.12 -14.43
CA LEU A 93 -9.80 4.32 -13.48
C LEU A 93 -9.95 5.78 -13.02
N ILE A 94 -8.90 6.59 -13.10
CA ILE A 94 -8.99 8.02 -12.78
C ILE A 94 -9.99 8.76 -13.69
N ALA A 95 -10.17 8.29 -14.93
CA ALA A 95 -11.10 8.85 -15.92
C ALA A 95 -12.34 7.99 -16.11
N ASP A 96 -12.57 6.97 -15.28
CA ASP A 96 -13.71 6.04 -15.43
C ASP A 96 -15.05 6.79 -15.36
N ARG A 97 -15.90 6.55 -16.37
CA ARG A 97 -17.30 7.04 -16.44
C ARG A 97 -18.31 5.90 -16.46
N GLY A 98 -17.84 4.67 -16.26
CA GLY A 98 -18.63 3.46 -16.35
C GLY A 98 -18.48 2.55 -15.15
N SER A 99 -18.23 1.27 -15.41
CA SER A 99 -18.17 0.20 -14.42
C SER A 99 -16.74 -0.28 -14.12
N GLY A 100 -15.71 0.48 -14.48
CA GLY A 100 -14.30 0.09 -14.28
C GLY A 100 -13.96 -0.08 -12.80
N ILE A 101 -14.40 0.86 -11.95
CA ILE A 101 -14.17 0.78 -10.50
C ILE A 101 -14.91 -0.40 -9.88
N ASP A 102 -16.12 -0.73 -10.37
CA ASP A 102 -16.84 -1.91 -9.89
C ASP A 102 -16.13 -3.22 -10.32
N ALA A 103 -15.54 -3.23 -11.52
CA ALA A 103 -14.73 -4.38 -11.97
C ALA A 103 -13.47 -4.54 -11.13
N PHE A 104 -12.75 -3.45 -10.86
CA PHE A 104 -11.62 -3.41 -9.93
C PHE A 104 -12.01 -3.98 -8.56
N THR A 105 -13.11 -3.50 -7.98
CA THR A 105 -13.61 -3.94 -6.67
C THR A 105 -13.87 -5.43 -6.65
N ARG A 106 -14.56 -5.98 -7.67
CA ARG A 106 -14.82 -7.42 -7.78
C ARG A 106 -13.55 -8.25 -7.94
N SER A 107 -12.57 -7.76 -8.71
CA SER A 107 -11.28 -8.46 -8.88
C SER A 107 -10.50 -8.51 -7.57
N LEU A 108 -10.46 -7.38 -6.84
CA LEU A 108 -9.82 -7.32 -5.53
C LEU A 108 -10.54 -8.20 -4.49
N GLU A 109 -11.86 -8.21 -4.48
CA GLU A 109 -12.64 -9.04 -3.58
C GLU A 109 -12.35 -10.54 -3.81
N ARG A 110 -12.36 -11.00 -5.06
CA ARG A 110 -12.00 -12.39 -5.39
C ARG A 110 -10.58 -12.75 -4.93
N PHE A 111 -9.63 -11.84 -5.09
CA PHE A 111 -8.27 -12.04 -4.56
C PHE A 111 -8.27 -12.19 -3.05
N LEU A 112 -8.95 -11.28 -2.35
CA LEU A 112 -9.06 -11.30 -0.89
C LEU A 112 -9.77 -12.56 -0.38
N GLU A 113 -10.81 -13.03 -1.05
CA GLU A 113 -11.49 -14.29 -0.73
C GLU A 113 -10.56 -15.49 -0.81
N ALA A 114 -9.76 -15.55 -1.87
CA ALA A 114 -8.83 -16.65 -2.12
C ALA A 114 -7.56 -16.59 -1.28
N LEU A 115 -7.19 -15.41 -0.74
CA LEU A 115 -5.95 -15.23 0.01
C LEU A 115 -6.05 -15.94 1.37
N PRO A 116 -5.15 -16.87 1.71
CA PRO A 116 -5.23 -17.61 2.98
C PRO A 116 -4.66 -16.85 4.19
N VAL A 117 -4.03 -15.69 3.97
CA VAL A 117 -3.40 -14.88 5.05
C VAL A 117 -4.43 -13.97 5.69
N ARG A 118 -4.53 -14.01 7.02
CA ARG A 118 -5.39 -13.11 7.80
C ARG A 118 -4.68 -12.62 9.05
N PRO A 119 -5.01 -11.40 9.55
CA PRO A 119 -5.81 -10.36 8.89
C PRO A 119 -5.08 -9.75 7.68
N VAL A 120 -5.82 -9.03 6.84
CA VAL A 120 -5.25 -8.20 5.78
C VAL A 120 -5.31 -6.73 6.21
N LEU A 121 -4.17 -6.06 6.25
CA LEU A 121 -4.08 -4.61 6.43
C LEU A 121 -4.03 -3.97 5.04
N ILE A 122 -5.09 -3.26 4.66
CA ILE A 122 -5.24 -2.68 3.33
C ILE A 122 -4.94 -1.19 3.42
N GLY A 123 -3.85 -0.74 2.79
CA GLY A 123 -3.56 0.68 2.57
C GLY A 123 -4.40 1.24 1.44
N ASN A 124 -5.06 2.38 1.69
CA ASN A 124 -5.71 3.13 0.62
C ASN A 124 -4.70 3.94 -0.22
N VAL A 125 -5.16 4.49 -1.34
CA VAL A 125 -4.30 5.23 -2.28
C VAL A 125 -4.18 6.68 -1.82
N TYR A 126 -2.97 7.15 -1.63
CA TYR A 126 -2.69 8.56 -1.30
C TYR A 126 -2.84 9.50 -2.51
N ASP A 127 -2.91 10.80 -2.25
CA ASP A 127 -2.97 11.86 -3.27
C ASP A 127 -1.65 12.64 -3.30
N PRO A 128 -0.79 12.45 -4.33
CA PRO A 128 0.48 13.16 -4.43
C PRO A 128 0.33 14.65 -4.77
N THR A 129 -0.88 15.09 -5.10
CA THR A 129 -1.17 16.52 -5.33
C THR A 129 -1.48 17.27 -4.04
N PHE A 130 -1.63 16.58 -2.91
CA PHE A 130 -2.03 17.16 -1.62
C PHE A 130 -3.37 17.93 -1.68
N GLY A 131 -4.30 17.46 -2.52
CA GLY A 131 -5.57 18.15 -2.71
C GLY A 131 -5.51 19.38 -3.62
N ASP A 132 -4.37 19.71 -4.20
CA ASP A 132 -4.17 20.88 -5.05
C ASP A 132 -4.38 20.52 -6.53
N ASP A 133 -5.50 20.99 -7.12
CA ASP A 133 -5.85 20.73 -8.52
C ASP A 133 -4.86 21.35 -9.51
N SER A 134 -4.10 22.37 -9.12
CA SER A 134 -3.06 22.96 -9.98
C SER A 134 -1.89 22.02 -10.22
N ARG A 135 -1.75 20.98 -9.39
CA ARG A 135 -0.75 19.93 -9.50
C ARG A 135 -1.24 18.68 -10.24
N ASN A 136 -2.41 18.76 -10.87
CA ASN A 136 -2.97 17.66 -11.66
C ASN A 136 -2.06 17.32 -12.85
N PHE A 137 -1.32 16.21 -12.73
CA PHE A 137 -0.37 15.75 -13.74
C PHE A 137 -0.97 14.75 -14.74
N LEU A 138 -2.23 14.32 -14.53
CA LEU A 138 -2.87 13.29 -15.35
C LEU A 138 -3.70 13.86 -16.50
N GLY A 139 -3.94 15.19 -16.53
CA GLY A 139 -4.72 15.82 -17.57
C GLY A 139 -6.20 15.45 -17.60
N VAL A 140 -6.72 14.84 -16.53
CA VAL A 140 -8.12 14.49 -16.35
C VAL A 140 -8.84 15.66 -15.66
N ASP A 141 -10.13 15.85 -15.98
CA ASP A 141 -10.97 16.80 -15.24
C ASP A 141 -10.83 16.59 -13.73
N PRO A 142 -10.48 17.61 -12.95
CA PRO A 142 -10.18 17.44 -11.52
C PRO A 142 -11.35 16.86 -10.73
N ALA A 143 -12.60 17.27 -11.01
CA ALA A 143 -13.77 16.79 -10.29
C ALA A 143 -14.00 15.28 -10.56
N LEU A 144 -13.83 14.86 -11.81
CA LEU A 144 -13.90 13.46 -12.19
C LEU A 144 -12.79 12.64 -11.53
N GLY A 145 -11.54 13.13 -11.63
CA GLY A 145 -10.38 12.44 -11.07
C GLY A 145 -10.50 12.25 -9.56
N ARG A 146 -10.84 13.30 -8.82
CA ARG A 146 -11.07 13.22 -7.37
C ARG A 146 -12.24 12.34 -7.01
N GLY A 147 -13.33 12.40 -7.81
CA GLY A 147 -14.47 11.51 -7.62
C GLY A 147 -14.08 10.05 -7.73
N ASN A 148 -13.32 9.69 -8.76
CA ASN A 148 -12.89 8.31 -8.98
C ASN A 148 -11.83 7.84 -7.96
N HIS A 149 -10.87 8.69 -7.61
CA HIS A 149 -9.92 8.40 -6.53
C HIS A 149 -10.65 8.09 -5.21
N ARG A 150 -11.64 8.92 -4.84
CA ARG A 150 -12.47 8.67 -3.66
C ARG A 150 -13.22 7.35 -3.75
N ARG A 151 -13.89 7.05 -4.88
CA ARG A 151 -14.61 5.77 -5.09
C ARG A 151 -13.70 4.56 -4.94
N VAL A 152 -12.48 4.60 -5.45
CA VAL A 152 -11.48 3.54 -5.25
C VAL A 152 -11.14 3.39 -3.76
N ASN A 153 -10.89 4.49 -3.06
CA ASN A 153 -10.59 4.45 -1.62
C ASN A 153 -11.78 3.96 -0.78
N GLU A 154 -13.01 4.31 -1.14
CA GLU A 154 -14.24 3.80 -0.51
C GLU A 154 -14.37 2.27 -0.71
N ALA A 155 -14.06 1.77 -1.91
CA ALA A 155 -14.05 0.33 -2.19
C ALA A 155 -12.98 -0.40 -1.34
N LEU A 156 -11.77 0.16 -1.25
CA LEU A 156 -10.70 -0.37 -0.41
C LEU A 156 -11.11 -0.41 1.06
N ALA A 157 -11.75 0.65 1.56
CA ALA A 157 -12.24 0.72 2.94
C ALA A 157 -13.33 -0.32 3.23
N ALA A 158 -14.28 -0.48 2.30
CA ALA A 158 -15.34 -1.48 2.43
C ALA A 158 -14.80 -2.91 2.47
N LEU A 159 -13.82 -3.23 1.62
CA LEU A 159 -13.16 -4.53 1.63
C LEU A 159 -12.27 -4.71 2.88
N ALA A 160 -11.59 -3.67 3.34
CA ALA A 160 -10.82 -3.72 4.57
C ALA A 160 -11.69 -4.07 5.79
N ALA A 161 -12.90 -3.53 5.87
CA ALA A 161 -13.85 -3.84 6.95
C ALA A 161 -14.26 -5.31 6.99
N ARG A 162 -14.23 -6.00 5.84
CA ARG A 162 -14.60 -7.43 5.73
C ARG A 162 -13.44 -8.39 5.96
N TYR A 163 -12.24 -8.02 5.52
CA TYR A 163 -11.09 -8.92 5.48
C TYR A 163 -9.97 -8.57 6.48
N GLY A 164 -10.08 -7.43 7.16
CA GLY A 164 -9.07 -7.03 8.12
C GLY A 164 -9.24 -5.61 8.63
N LYS A 165 -8.31 -4.70 8.28
CA LYS A 165 -8.34 -3.29 8.70
C LYS A 165 -7.88 -2.38 7.57
N LEU A 166 -8.46 -1.18 7.51
CA LEU A 166 -7.96 -0.08 6.68
C LEU A 166 -6.72 0.54 7.35
N VAL A 167 -5.71 0.78 6.53
CA VAL A 167 -4.56 1.63 6.87
C VAL A 167 -4.70 2.91 6.05
N ASP A 168 -5.06 4.01 6.70
CA ASP A 168 -5.36 5.26 6.01
C ASP A 168 -4.08 5.99 5.62
N LEU A 169 -3.50 5.56 4.49
CA LEU A 169 -2.35 6.23 3.88
C LEU A 169 -2.76 7.57 3.27
N HIS A 170 -3.98 7.67 2.75
CA HIS A 170 -4.47 8.90 2.11
C HIS A 170 -4.46 10.08 3.09
N GLU A 171 -5.13 9.95 4.21
CA GLU A 171 -5.17 11.02 5.22
C GLU A 171 -3.78 11.32 5.79
N HIS A 172 -2.99 10.27 6.06
CA HIS A 172 -1.63 10.44 6.58
C HIS A 172 -0.74 11.23 5.62
N PHE A 173 -0.80 10.93 4.32
CA PHE A 173 0.04 11.58 3.31
C PHE A 173 -0.44 12.98 2.94
N LEU A 174 -1.74 13.30 3.09
CA LEU A 174 -2.25 14.67 2.96
C LEU A 174 -1.64 15.61 4.02
N GLY A 175 -1.37 15.11 5.22
CA GLY A 175 -0.68 15.85 6.28
C GLY A 175 0.85 15.86 6.16
N GLY A 176 1.40 15.25 5.11
CA GLY A 176 2.84 15.12 4.89
C GLY A 176 3.48 16.28 4.10
N ASP A 177 4.64 16.01 3.55
CA ASP A 177 5.34 16.98 2.71
C ASP A 177 5.87 16.34 1.40
N PRO A 178 6.22 17.16 0.38
CA PRO A 178 6.70 16.66 -0.91
C PRO A 178 7.93 15.75 -0.84
N SER A 179 8.74 15.83 0.22
CA SER A 179 9.93 14.97 0.37
C SER A 179 9.59 13.50 0.63
N TRP A 180 8.31 13.19 0.91
CA TRP A 180 7.84 11.81 1.03
C TRP A 180 7.68 11.12 -0.31
N TYR A 181 7.75 11.89 -1.40
CA TYR A 181 7.63 11.39 -2.77
C TYR A 181 8.92 11.53 -3.55
N THR A 182 9.10 10.66 -4.52
CA THR A 182 10.05 10.75 -5.62
C THR A 182 9.32 10.42 -6.92
N LEU A 183 9.85 10.83 -8.08
CA LEU A 183 9.21 10.60 -9.38
C LEU A 183 7.70 10.94 -9.39
N THR A 184 7.32 12.00 -8.69
CA THR A 184 5.94 12.52 -8.53
C THR A 184 5.06 11.68 -7.61
N ILE A 185 5.06 10.36 -7.71
CA ILE A 185 4.07 9.48 -7.05
C ILE A 185 4.68 8.38 -6.17
N GLU A 186 5.95 8.07 -6.37
CA GLU A 186 6.57 6.94 -5.70
C GLU A 186 7.02 7.31 -4.27
N PRO A 187 6.95 6.41 -3.29
CA PRO A 187 7.49 6.69 -1.98
C PRO A 187 9.01 6.86 -2.04
N SER A 188 9.50 8.01 -1.58
CA SER A 188 10.92 8.20 -1.29
C SER A 188 11.36 7.34 -0.11
N LEU A 189 12.64 7.43 0.30
CA LEU A 189 13.11 6.81 1.55
C LEU A 189 12.27 7.25 2.77
N ARG A 190 11.95 8.55 2.86
CA ARG A 190 11.06 9.09 3.89
C ARG A 190 9.64 8.59 3.74
N GLY A 191 9.10 8.58 2.52
CA GLY A 191 7.78 8.03 2.23
C GLY A 191 7.66 6.56 2.59
N ALA A 192 8.67 5.74 2.30
CA ALA A 192 8.69 4.34 2.72
C ALA A 192 8.61 4.20 4.25
N SER A 193 9.30 5.08 5.00
CA SER A 193 9.22 5.13 6.45
C SER A 193 7.83 5.55 6.93
N GLU A 194 7.17 6.49 6.25
CA GLU A 194 5.82 6.93 6.63
C GLU A 194 4.75 5.88 6.30
N VAL A 195 4.87 5.17 5.18
CA VAL A 195 4.03 3.99 4.90
C VAL A 195 4.20 2.95 6.00
N ARG A 196 5.45 2.60 6.39
CA ARG A 196 5.73 1.72 7.52
C ARG A 196 5.05 2.21 8.80
N ARG A 197 5.15 3.50 9.13
CA ARG A 197 4.53 4.11 10.33
C ARG A 197 3.04 3.80 10.40
N CYS A 198 2.34 3.95 9.27
CA CYS A 198 0.91 3.67 9.22
C CYS A 198 0.59 2.20 9.49
N PHE A 199 1.33 1.27 8.87
CA PHE A 199 1.12 -0.16 9.13
C PHE A 199 1.46 -0.57 10.56
N LEU A 200 2.54 -0.04 11.15
CA LEU A 200 2.96 -0.36 12.51
C LEU A 200 1.90 -0.01 13.57
N ARG A 201 1.11 1.06 13.38
CA ARG A 201 0.00 1.43 14.27
C ARG A 201 -1.05 0.32 14.45
N HIS A 202 -1.09 -0.63 13.51
CA HIS A 202 -2.02 -1.77 13.55
C HIS A 202 -1.35 -3.07 14.00
N LEU A 203 -0.04 -3.09 14.15
CA LEU A 203 0.76 -4.29 14.42
C LEU A 203 1.40 -4.28 15.82
N LEU A 204 1.65 -3.11 16.38
CA LEU A 204 2.26 -2.90 17.70
C LEU A 204 1.26 -2.37 18.72
#